data_ec7965a7bdac92f2eca2fb282459ba24
#
_entry.id   ec7965a7bdac92f2eca2fb282459ba24
#
_cell.length_a   1.000
_cell.length_b   1.000
_cell.length_c   1.000
_cell.angle_alpha   90.00
_cell.angle_beta   90.00
_cell.angle_gamma   90.00
#
_symmetry.space_group_name_H-M   'P 1'
#
loop_
_entity.id
_entity.type
_entity.pdbx_description
1 polymer ?
#
loop_
_entity_poly.entity_id
_entity_poly.type
_entity_poly.pdbx_seq_one_letter_code
_entity_poly.pdbx_strand_id
1 'polypeptide(L)'
;MFERMSEDTNAALIGAMDAAHARVARAERELLCLIRDVDRLEAWRNAGARGTAHWLSMRYGISCWKAQRWIVAAHALERLPRLSEAFARGELGIDKVVELARFASTETEADLIVWAKRVSCAAVRRRGDLAARASTQEAVEAERARSVS
;
A
#
# COMPACT_ATOMS: atom_id res chain seq x y z
N MET A 1 -29.66 -23.23 -22.89
CA MET A 1 -28.34 -23.75 -23.33
C MET A 1 -27.36 -22.63 -23.66
N PHE A 2 -27.76 -21.63 -24.43
CA PHE A 2 -26.92 -20.47 -24.72
C PHE A 2 -26.58 -19.61 -23.49
N GLU A 3 -27.52 -19.42 -22.59
CA GLU A 3 -27.30 -18.66 -21.36
C GLU A 3 -26.24 -19.29 -20.44
N ARG A 4 -26.25 -20.63 -20.29
CA ARG A 4 -25.26 -21.36 -19.51
C ARG A 4 -23.87 -21.25 -20.12
N MET A 5 -23.75 -21.38 -21.45
CA MET A 5 -22.46 -21.23 -22.11
C MET A 5 -21.90 -19.84 -21.99
N SER A 6 -22.77 -18.79 -22.02
CA SER A 6 -22.36 -17.41 -21.83
C SER A 6 -21.92 -17.15 -20.37
N GLU A 7 -22.64 -17.69 -19.39
CA GLU A 7 -22.29 -17.58 -17.97
C GLU A 7 -20.97 -18.29 -17.66
N ASP A 8 -20.77 -19.51 -18.20
CA ASP A 8 -19.54 -20.28 -18.03
C ASP A 8 -18.36 -19.55 -18.67
N THR A 9 -18.55 -18.97 -19.86
CA THR A 9 -17.52 -18.19 -20.54
C THR A 9 -17.18 -16.93 -19.74
N ASN A 10 -18.17 -16.23 -19.21
CA ASN A 10 -17.98 -15.05 -18.38
C ASN A 10 -17.25 -15.40 -17.08
N ALA A 11 -17.64 -16.50 -16.44
CA ALA A 11 -16.98 -16.97 -15.23
C ALA A 11 -15.51 -17.31 -15.47
N ALA A 12 -15.22 -17.99 -16.60
CA ALA A 12 -13.85 -18.33 -16.98
C ALA A 12 -13.02 -17.07 -17.27
N LEU A 13 -13.61 -16.08 -17.94
CA LEU A 13 -12.96 -14.81 -18.24
C LEU A 13 -12.65 -14.02 -16.96
N ILE A 14 -13.62 -13.95 -16.05
CA ILE A 14 -13.44 -13.28 -14.74
C ILE A 14 -12.34 -13.99 -13.94
N GLY A 15 -12.36 -15.34 -13.93
CA GLY A 15 -11.31 -16.12 -13.27
C GLY A 15 -9.92 -15.84 -13.83
N ALA A 16 -9.80 -15.73 -15.16
CA ALA A 16 -8.54 -15.39 -15.82
C ALA A 16 -8.08 -13.97 -15.46
N MET A 17 -9.01 -13.02 -15.40
CA MET A 17 -8.74 -11.65 -15.00
C MET A 17 -8.26 -11.61 -13.55
N ASP A 18 -8.93 -12.29 -12.63
CA ASP A 18 -8.56 -12.35 -11.23
C ASP A 18 -7.18 -12.98 -11.05
N ALA A 19 -6.88 -14.04 -11.80
CA ALA A 19 -5.56 -14.67 -11.77
C ALA A 19 -4.47 -13.71 -12.27
N ALA A 20 -4.74 -12.94 -13.31
CA ALA A 20 -3.83 -11.92 -13.84
C ALA A 20 -3.62 -10.82 -12.81
N HIS A 21 -4.68 -10.35 -12.16
CA HIS A 21 -4.59 -9.34 -11.09
C HIS A 21 -3.73 -9.84 -9.93
N ALA A 22 -3.87 -11.10 -9.54
CA ALA A 22 -3.05 -11.69 -8.48
C ALA A 22 -1.56 -11.72 -8.87
N ARG A 23 -1.24 -11.99 -10.14
CA ARG A 23 0.15 -11.93 -10.62
C ARG A 23 0.70 -10.51 -10.60
N VAL A 24 -0.10 -9.53 -10.98
CA VAL A 24 0.29 -8.11 -10.91
C VAL A 24 0.55 -7.72 -9.45
N ALA A 25 -0.34 -8.06 -8.55
CA ALA A 25 -0.19 -7.75 -7.12
C ALA A 25 1.09 -8.37 -6.54
N ARG A 26 1.40 -9.60 -6.92
CA ARG A 26 2.63 -10.28 -6.49
C ARG A 26 3.87 -9.55 -7.01
N ALA A 27 3.85 -9.14 -8.28
CA ALA A 27 4.95 -8.40 -8.89
C ALA A 27 5.10 -7.00 -8.25
N GLU A 28 4.00 -6.34 -7.93
CA GLU A 28 4.02 -5.05 -7.25
C GLU A 28 4.57 -5.17 -5.83
N ARG A 29 4.20 -6.23 -5.10
CA ARG A 29 4.80 -6.51 -3.80
C ARG A 29 6.31 -6.70 -3.89
N GLU A 30 6.76 -7.46 -4.88
CA GLU A 30 8.19 -7.65 -5.12
C GLU A 30 8.87 -6.31 -5.42
N LEU A 31 8.24 -5.48 -6.23
CA LEU A 31 8.73 -4.13 -6.53
C LEU A 31 8.88 -3.30 -5.27
N LEU A 32 7.88 -3.29 -4.39
CA LEU A 32 7.96 -2.54 -3.13
C LEU A 32 9.09 -3.08 -2.22
N CYS A 33 9.29 -4.39 -2.18
CA CYS A 33 10.41 -4.96 -1.41
C CYS A 33 11.77 -4.47 -1.95
N LEU A 34 11.92 -4.39 -3.26
CA LEU A 34 13.13 -3.88 -3.89
C LEU A 34 13.30 -2.37 -3.67
N ILE A 35 12.20 -1.61 -3.71
CA ILE A 35 12.22 -0.18 -3.40
C ILE A 35 12.71 0.07 -1.97
N ARG A 36 12.29 -0.76 -1.01
CA ARG A 36 12.79 -0.69 0.35
C ARG A 36 14.31 -0.83 0.41
N ASP A 37 14.84 -1.80 -0.31
CA ASP A 37 16.28 -2.04 -0.31
C ASP A 37 17.04 -0.91 -1.03
N VAL A 38 16.50 -0.42 -2.14
CA VAL A 38 17.05 0.76 -2.85
C VAL A 38 17.09 1.97 -1.92
N ASP A 39 16.02 2.18 -1.16
CA ASP A 39 15.93 3.30 -0.22
C ASP A 39 16.99 3.18 0.89
N ARG A 40 17.11 2.01 1.50
CA ARG A 40 18.09 1.77 2.58
C ARG A 40 19.54 1.92 2.10
N LEU A 41 19.83 1.41 0.93
CA LEU A 41 21.19 1.42 0.37
C LEU A 41 21.49 2.72 -0.38
N GLU A 42 20.49 3.58 -0.56
CA GLU A 42 20.61 4.81 -1.36
C GLU A 42 21.23 4.55 -2.73
N ALA A 43 20.76 3.50 -3.41
CA ALA A 43 21.29 3.06 -4.70
C ALA A 43 21.16 4.11 -5.81
N TRP A 44 20.34 5.14 -5.61
CA TRP A 44 20.11 6.27 -6.50
C TRP A 44 21.19 7.38 -6.36
N ARG A 45 22.05 7.33 -5.36
CA ARG A 45 22.91 8.45 -4.92
C ARG A 45 23.75 9.04 -6.07
N ASN A 46 24.25 8.20 -6.98
CA ASN A 46 25.11 8.65 -8.09
C ASN A 46 24.33 8.93 -9.38
N ALA A 47 23.00 8.96 -9.31
CA ALA A 47 22.13 9.16 -10.47
C ALA A 47 21.60 10.60 -10.63
N GLY A 48 22.12 11.56 -9.86
CA GLY A 48 21.70 12.96 -9.92
C GLY A 48 20.35 13.25 -9.28
N ALA A 49 19.78 12.29 -8.54
CA ALA A 49 18.52 12.46 -7.86
C ALA A 49 18.73 13.06 -6.46
N ARG A 50 17.68 13.72 -5.96
CA ARG A 50 17.66 14.34 -4.62
C ARG A 50 17.22 13.38 -3.52
N GLY A 51 16.73 12.21 -3.88
CA GLY A 51 16.26 11.20 -2.95
C GLY A 51 15.55 10.08 -3.69
N THR A 52 15.13 9.06 -2.96
CA THR A 52 14.48 7.88 -3.52
C THR A 52 13.20 8.24 -4.27
N ALA A 53 12.34 9.08 -3.69
CA ALA A 53 11.08 9.48 -4.33
C ALA A 53 11.33 10.21 -5.65
N HIS A 54 12.27 11.13 -5.68
CA HIS A 54 12.66 11.86 -6.89
C HIS A 54 13.20 10.91 -7.96
N TRP A 55 14.06 9.98 -7.57
CA TRP A 55 14.63 8.99 -8.47
C TRP A 55 13.56 8.07 -9.08
N LEU A 56 12.62 7.57 -8.24
CA LEU A 56 11.50 6.76 -8.72
C LEU A 56 10.59 7.53 -9.65
N SER A 57 10.32 8.79 -9.34
CA SER A 57 9.49 9.67 -10.16
C SER A 57 10.07 9.83 -11.56
N MET A 58 11.37 10.09 -11.66
CA MET A 58 12.07 10.21 -12.95
C MET A 58 12.12 8.88 -13.71
N ARG A 59 12.38 7.79 -12.99
CA ARG A 59 12.60 6.49 -13.60
C ARG A 59 11.30 5.86 -14.11
N TYR A 60 10.22 5.94 -13.34
CA TYR A 60 8.96 5.28 -13.65
C TYR A 60 7.85 6.21 -14.13
N GLY A 61 8.10 7.50 -14.16
CA GLY A 61 7.08 8.47 -14.61
C GLY A 61 5.90 8.62 -13.67
N ILE A 62 6.08 8.28 -12.39
CA ILE A 62 5.06 8.48 -11.35
C ILE A 62 5.30 9.79 -10.62
N SER A 63 4.27 10.34 -9.97
CA SER A 63 4.43 11.56 -9.19
C SER A 63 5.32 11.32 -7.97
N CYS A 64 6.00 12.36 -7.49
CA CYS A 64 6.79 12.28 -6.26
C CYS A 64 5.91 11.91 -5.05
N TRP A 65 4.66 12.39 -5.04
CA TRP A 65 3.69 12.05 -4.00
C TRP A 65 3.40 10.54 -3.98
N LYS A 66 3.15 9.96 -5.16
CA LYS A 66 2.93 8.51 -5.30
C LYS A 66 4.18 7.72 -4.91
N ALA A 67 5.34 8.16 -5.36
CA ALA A 67 6.61 7.53 -5.02
C ALA A 67 6.83 7.52 -3.50
N GLN A 68 6.55 8.63 -2.82
CA GLN A 68 6.67 8.73 -1.37
C GLN A 68 5.75 7.74 -0.65
N ARG A 69 4.52 7.60 -1.13
CA ARG A 69 3.55 6.62 -0.60
C ARG A 69 4.05 5.18 -0.77
N TRP A 70 4.65 4.87 -1.92
CA TRP A 70 5.23 3.55 -2.17
C TRP A 70 6.40 3.25 -1.23
N ILE A 71 7.23 4.24 -0.96
CA ILE A 71 8.38 4.07 -0.04
C ILE A 71 7.87 3.78 1.38
N VAL A 72 6.88 4.53 1.85
CA VAL A 72 6.26 4.29 3.17
C VAL A 72 5.69 2.87 3.24
N ALA A 73 4.95 2.46 2.20
CA ALA A 73 4.38 1.11 2.13
C ALA A 73 5.46 0.03 2.09
N ALA A 74 6.53 0.25 1.34
CA ALA A 74 7.65 -0.68 1.22
C ALA A 74 8.26 -1.00 2.59
N HIS A 75 8.50 0.02 3.40
CA HIS A 75 9.03 -0.18 4.76
C HIS A 75 7.99 -0.78 5.71
N ALA A 76 6.73 -0.35 5.59
CA ALA A 76 5.65 -0.85 6.45
C ALA A 76 5.39 -2.36 6.26
N LEU A 77 5.45 -2.85 5.02
CA LEU A 77 5.21 -4.27 4.71
C LEU A 77 6.20 -5.20 5.42
N GLU A 78 7.40 -4.74 5.70
CA GLU A 78 8.38 -5.51 6.46
C GLU A 78 7.90 -5.76 7.90
N ARG A 79 7.15 -4.81 8.46
CA ARG A 79 6.62 -4.90 9.83
C ARG A 79 5.21 -5.49 9.90
N LEU A 80 4.54 -5.63 8.76
CA LEU A 80 3.15 -6.05 8.66
C LEU A 80 3.05 -7.33 7.82
N PRO A 81 3.42 -8.49 8.39
CA PRO A 81 3.50 -9.75 7.62
C PRO A 81 2.14 -10.20 7.06
N ARG A 82 1.04 -9.95 7.75
CA ARG A 82 -0.30 -10.33 7.27
C ARG A 82 -0.73 -9.47 6.10
N LEU A 83 -0.47 -8.17 6.15
CA LEU A 83 -0.74 -7.27 5.03
C LEU A 83 0.13 -7.63 3.83
N SER A 84 1.40 -7.91 4.05
CA SER A 84 2.33 -8.35 3.01
C SER A 84 1.84 -9.63 2.34
N GLU A 85 1.34 -10.60 3.10
CA GLU A 85 0.83 -11.84 2.56
C GLU A 85 -0.47 -11.66 1.80
N ALA A 86 -1.40 -10.88 2.31
CA ALA A 86 -2.65 -10.55 1.61
C ALA A 86 -2.36 -9.90 0.26
N PHE A 87 -1.38 -9.02 0.21
CA PHE A 87 -0.90 -8.39 -1.03
C PHE A 87 -0.32 -9.44 -1.99
N ALA A 88 0.54 -10.32 -1.49
CA ALA A 88 1.16 -11.39 -2.28
C ALA A 88 0.12 -12.33 -2.91
N ARG A 89 -0.99 -12.57 -2.21
CA ARG A 89 -2.08 -13.43 -2.67
C ARG A 89 -3.06 -12.73 -3.61
N GLY A 90 -2.92 -11.42 -3.80
CA GLY A 90 -3.86 -10.63 -4.60
C GLY A 90 -5.19 -10.36 -3.91
N GLU A 91 -5.29 -10.58 -2.61
CA GLU A 91 -6.50 -10.29 -1.83
C GLU A 91 -6.79 -8.80 -1.75
N LEU A 92 -5.74 -7.98 -1.77
CA LEU A 92 -5.80 -6.52 -1.81
C LEU A 92 -4.88 -6.02 -2.92
N GLY A 93 -5.33 -5.02 -3.67
CA GLY A 93 -4.50 -4.34 -4.65
C GLY A 93 -3.58 -3.30 -4.01
N ILE A 94 -2.62 -2.83 -4.76
CA ILE A 94 -1.60 -1.87 -4.27
C ILE A 94 -2.22 -0.60 -3.70
N ASP A 95 -3.31 -0.10 -4.29
CA ASP A 95 -3.92 1.15 -3.83
C ASP A 95 -4.42 1.05 -2.39
N LYS A 96 -5.08 -0.04 -2.03
CA LYS A 96 -5.52 -0.27 -0.65
C LYS A 96 -4.37 -0.59 0.28
N VAL A 97 -3.39 -1.36 -0.17
CA VAL A 97 -2.19 -1.70 0.61
C VAL A 97 -1.42 -0.44 1.00
N VAL A 98 -1.20 0.46 0.06
CA VAL A 98 -0.50 1.73 0.30
C VAL A 98 -1.25 2.58 1.34
N GLU A 99 -2.57 2.62 1.28
CA GLU A 99 -3.35 3.38 2.25
C GLU A 99 -3.36 2.72 3.64
N LEU A 100 -3.51 1.40 3.71
CA LEU A 100 -3.45 0.67 4.99
C LEU A 100 -2.09 0.79 5.66
N ALA A 101 -1.02 0.79 4.89
CA ALA A 101 0.34 0.91 5.38
C ALA A 101 0.59 2.18 6.19
N ARG A 102 -0.23 3.21 5.99
CA ARG A 102 -0.12 4.49 6.70
C ARG A 102 -0.51 4.40 8.17
N PHE A 103 -1.38 3.47 8.53
CA PHE A 103 -1.96 3.45 9.88
C PHE A 103 -2.11 2.05 10.50
N ALA A 104 -1.88 0.98 9.75
CA ALA A 104 -1.97 -0.38 10.26
C ALA A 104 -0.82 -0.69 11.23
N SER A 105 -1.13 -1.51 12.23
CA SER A 105 -0.15 -2.06 13.16
C SER A 105 -0.26 -3.58 13.18
N THR A 106 0.67 -4.25 13.84
CA THR A 106 0.62 -5.73 13.99
C THR A 106 -0.65 -6.18 14.74
N GLU A 107 -1.18 -5.34 15.61
CA GLU A 107 -2.40 -5.63 16.36
C GLU A 107 -3.66 -5.41 15.54
N THR A 108 -3.62 -4.51 14.56
CA THR A 108 -4.81 -4.11 13.79
C THR A 108 -4.86 -4.66 12.38
N GLU A 109 -3.74 -5.15 11.83
CA GLU A 109 -3.66 -5.51 10.42
C GLU A 109 -4.68 -6.58 10.00
N ALA A 110 -4.91 -7.60 10.83
CA ALA A 110 -5.83 -8.68 10.51
C ALA A 110 -7.27 -8.16 10.29
N ASP A 111 -7.77 -7.35 11.22
CA ASP A 111 -9.10 -6.78 11.15
C ASP A 111 -9.24 -5.76 10.03
N LEU A 112 -8.20 -4.95 9.83
CA LEU A 112 -8.16 -3.96 8.75
C LEU A 112 -8.20 -4.61 7.36
N ILE A 113 -7.53 -5.74 7.18
CA ILE A 113 -7.55 -6.49 5.92
C ILE A 113 -8.97 -6.96 5.62
N VAL A 114 -9.65 -7.56 6.59
CA VAL A 114 -11.03 -8.03 6.43
C VAL A 114 -11.96 -6.88 6.06
N TRP A 115 -11.85 -5.77 6.76
CA TRP A 115 -12.64 -4.56 6.49
C TRP A 115 -12.32 -3.98 5.11
N ALA A 116 -11.05 -3.84 4.77
CA ALA A 116 -10.61 -3.24 3.50
C ALA A 116 -11.12 -3.99 2.27
N LYS A 117 -11.31 -5.31 2.37
CA LYS A 117 -11.88 -6.11 1.28
C LYS A 117 -13.32 -5.74 0.96
N ARG A 118 -14.04 -5.15 1.91
CA ARG A 118 -15.48 -4.87 1.81
C ARG A 118 -15.80 -3.42 1.46
N VAL A 119 -14.82 -2.54 1.49
CA VAL A 119 -15.02 -1.10 1.30
C VAL A 119 -14.25 -0.60 0.09
N SER A 120 -14.55 0.62 -0.35
CA SER A 120 -13.82 1.26 -1.44
C SER A 120 -12.43 1.73 -0.98
N CYS A 121 -11.55 1.94 -1.94
CA CYS A 121 -10.23 2.54 -1.67
C CYS A 121 -10.38 3.92 -1.02
N ALA A 122 -11.39 4.71 -1.44
CA ALA A 122 -11.68 6.01 -0.85
C ALA A 122 -12.00 5.91 0.65
N ALA A 123 -12.73 4.86 1.07
CA ALA A 123 -13.04 4.63 2.47
C ALA A 123 -11.77 4.28 3.28
N VAL A 124 -10.88 3.50 2.71
CA VAL A 124 -9.59 3.17 3.33
C VAL A 124 -8.75 4.44 3.50
N ARG A 125 -8.68 5.26 2.47
CA ARG A 125 -7.95 6.55 2.49
C ARG A 125 -8.51 7.47 3.57
N ARG A 126 -9.82 7.60 3.65
CA ARG A 126 -10.49 8.44 4.66
C ARG A 126 -10.12 8.02 6.08
N ARG A 127 -10.14 6.72 6.34
CA ARG A 127 -9.75 6.17 7.65
C ARG A 127 -8.28 6.47 7.96
N GLY A 128 -7.41 6.36 6.97
CA GLY A 128 -6.00 6.72 7.10
C GLY A 128 -5.79 8.20 7.40
N ASP A 129 -6.56 9.07 6.73
CA ASP A 129 -6.50 10.52 6.96
C ASP A 129 -6.96 10.87 8.37
N LEU A 130 -8.01 10.23 8.86
CA LEU A 130 -8.49 10.42 10.24
C LEU A 130 -7.46 9.94 11.26
N ALA A 131 -6.82 8.81 11.01
CA ALA A 131 -5.76 8.29 11.88
C ALA A 131 -4.56 9.23 11.92
N ALA A 132 -4.16 9.80 10.78
CA ALA A 132 -3.07 10.77 10.70
C ALA A 132 -3.40 12.05 11.48
N ARG A 133 -4.64 12.54 11.39
CA ARG A 133 -5.09 13.72 12.15
C ARG A 133 -5.09 13.45 13.66
N ALA A 134 -5.54 12.29 14.08
CA ALA A 134 -5.54 11.90 15.49
C ALA A 134 -4.12 11.85 16.04
N SER A 135 -3.17 11.27 15.33
CA SER A 135 -1.76 11.21 15.71
C SER A 135 -1.14 12.61 15.84
N THR A 136 -1.45 13.51 14.90
CA THR A 136 -0.97 14.90 14.93
C THR A 136 -1.53 15.63 16.14
N GLN A 137 -2.82 15.47 16.44
CA GLN A 137 -3.46 16.09 17.58
C GLN A 137 -2.87 15.60 18.89
N GLU A 138 -2.63 14.31 19.04
CA GLU A 138 -1.97 13.72 20.21
C GLU A 138 -0.57 14.29 20.41
N ALA A 139 0.20 14.44 19.33
CA ALA A 139 1.55 15.03 19.39
C ALA A 139 1.51 16.49 19.85
N VAL A 140 0.54 17.28 19.34
CA VAL A 140 0.37 18.69 19.74
C VAL A 140 -0.03 18.78 21.20
N GLU A 141 -0.94 17.95 21.69
CA GLU A 141 -1.36 17.92 23.09
C GLU A 141 -0.21 17.52 24.03
N ALA A 142 0.59 16.52 23.63
CA ALA A 142 1.76 16.11 24.39
C ALA A 142 2.81 17.23 24.49
N GLU A 143 3.01 17.98 23.41
CA GLU A 143 3.92 19.13 23.38
C GLU A 143 3.42 20.26 24.30
N ARG A 144 2.12 20.55 24.28
CA ARG A 144 1.50 21.53 25.19
C ARG A 144 1.66 21.12 26.66
N ALA A 145 1.45 19.84 26.98
CA ALA A 145 1.59 19.32 28.32
C ALA A 145 3.04 19.47 28.82
N ARG A 146 4.01 19.24 27.93
CA ARG A 146 5.44 19.44 28.30
C ARG A 146 5.83 20.89 28.50
N SER A 147 5.21 21.81 27.76
CA SER A 147 5.54 23.22 27.89
C SER A 147 4.89 23.90 29.10
N VAL A 148 3.88 23.29 29.73
CA VAL A 148 3.20 23.82 30.93
C VAL A 148 3.86 23.35 32.22
N SER A 149 4.63 22.30 32.19
CA SER A 149 5.34 21.79 33.37
C SER A 149 6.71 22.41 33.50
#